data_8c9d37da09f31b807b1865e1cc20011f
#
_entry.id   8c9d37da09f31b807b1865e1cc20011f
#
_cell.length_a   1.000
_cell.length_b   1.000
_cell.length_c   1.000
_cell.angle_alpha   90.00
_cell.angle_beta   90.00
_cell.angle_gamma   90.00
#
_symmetry.space_group_name_H-M   'P 1'
#
loop_
_entity.id
_entity.type
_entity.pdbx_description
1 polymer ?
#
loop_
_entity_poly.entity_id
_entity_poly.type
_entity_poly.pdbx_seq_one_letter_code
_entity_poly.pdbx_strand_id
1 'polypeptide(L)'
;LESLISEVIGENFKLSESSLSSSELSKDATLPGGVKTPRIEILIKKIQNGEELELNDSSTFIVDNKDEVINQLKGKTKISNAIKLTDKEGNQITTSNLKKTSEFGGGGGMRGGADLTAKGESAQAIVNAIRYSFSGDITDEDVNDESISDAKSKVKVTDFEGASELLKTNSGWLTSSVSIANSLASAYDGPFIQNRGSDWVKNLEKAVKPYLKEAGISDINKWSPADIWMVSPDEMGISWPDSLEEINSLLLKKYAEGKIIGVSLKKAGSDATLKLFNAPEKSKESYEFKGIDPRP
;
A
#
# COMPACT_ATOMS: atom_id res chain seq x y z
N LEU A 1 -10.29 -25.02 -23.77
CA LEU A 1 -8.83 -25.08 -23.90
C LEU A 1 -8.19 -23.70 -23.64
N GLU A 2 -8.72 -22.62 -24.23
CA GLU A 2 -8.19 -21.27 -24.00
C GLU A 2 -8.35 -20.80 -22.55
N SER A 3 -9.43 -21.18 -21.86
CA SER A 3 -9.61 -20.83 -20.45
C SER A 3 -8.64 -21.57 -19.52
N LEU A 4 -8.35 -22.83 -19.82
CA LEU A 4 -7.37 -23.64 -19.09
C LEU A 4 -5.92 -23.13 -19.29
N ILE A 5 -5.59 -22.68 -20.51
CA ILE A 5 -4.27 -22.10 -20.81
C ILE A 5 -4.10 -20.76 -20.09
N SER A 6 -5.14 -19.93 -20.04
CA SER A 6 -5.14 -18.65 -19.32
C SER A 6 -4.98 -18.85 -17.81
N GLU A 7 -5.62 -19.87 -17.23
CA GLU A 7 -5.54 -20.22 -15.81
C GLU A 7 -4.16 -20.75 -15.43
N VAL A 8 -3.58 -21.64 -16.24
CA VAL A 8 -2.23 -22.19 -16.04
C VAL A 8 -1.14 -21.13 -16.21
N ILE A 9 -1.27 -20.22 -17.18
CA ILE A 9 -0.33 -19.11 -17.36
C ILE A 9 -0.49 -18.10 -16.22
N GLY A 10 -1.71 -17.83 -15.74
CA GLY A 10 -1.97 -16.93 -14.62
C GLY A 10 -1.40 -17.45 -13.31
N GLU A 11 -1.53 -18.74 -13.02
CA GLU A 11 -0.97 -19.35 -11.80
C GLU A 11 0.56 -19.43 -11.84
N ASN A 12 1.15 -19.79 -12.95
CA ASN A 12 2.61 -19.81 -13.11
C ASN A 12 3.22 -18.40 -13.05
N PHE A 13 2.53 -17.37 -13.54
CA PHE A 13 2.99 -15.98 -13.45
C PHE A 13 2.92 -15.46 -12.01
N LYS A 14 1.87 -15.81 -11.26
CA LYS A 14 1.74 -15.47 -9.83
C LYS A 14 2.80 -16.16 -8.96
N LEU A 15 3.13 -17.42 -9.24
CA LEU A 15 4.17 -18.15 -8.53
C LEU A 15 5.58 -17.58 -8.79
N SER A 16 5.84 -17.05 -10.01
CA SER A 16 7.15 -16.52 -10.37
C SER A 16 7.48 -15.19 -9.68
N GLU A 17 6.50 -14.35 -9.34
CA GLU A 17 6.73 -13.05 -8.69
C GLU A 17 7.01 -13.15 -7.18
N SER A 18 6.53 -14.20 -6.52
CA SER A 18 6.73 -14.43 -5.08
C SER A 18 7.90 -15.34 -4.75
N SER A 19 8.48 -16.03 -5.74
CA SER A 19 9.54 -17.02 -5.55
C SER A 19 10.94 -16.44 -5.78
N LEU A 20 11.96 -16.99 -5.10
CA LEU A 20 13.38 -16.72 -5.33
C LEU A 20 13.89 -17.56 -6.52
N SER A 21 13.32 -17.30 -7.70
CA SER A 21 13.80 -17.92 -8.94
C SER A 21 15.27 -17.56 -9.21
N SER A 22 15.93 -18.27 -10.11
CA SER A 22 17.31 -17.99 -10.52
C SER A 22 17.49 -16.55 -11.04
N SER A 23 16.49 -16.04 -11.76
CA SER A 23 16.48 -14.65 -12.23
C SER A 23 16.33 -13.64 -11.10
N GLU A 24 15.54 -13.96 -10.08
CA GLU A 24 15.35 -13.10 -8.90
C GLU A 24 16.59 -13.10 -7.99
N LEU A 25 17.22 -14.25 -7.77
CA LEU A 25 18.48 -14.33 -7.02
C LEU A 25 19.63 -13.58 -7.71
N SER A 26 19.57 -13.43 -9.03
CA SER A 26 20.58 -12.69 -9.81
C SER A 26 20.40 -11.16 -9.78
N LYS A 27 19.46 -10.65 -8.99
CA LYS A 27 19.22 -9.21 -8.80
C LYS A 27 19.72 -8.74 -7.44
N ASP A 28 19.90 -7.43 -7.31
CA ASP A 28 20.15 -6.81 -6.02
C ASP A 28 18.84 -6.64 -5.24
N ALA A 29 18.91 -6.80 -3.94
CA ALA A 29 17.92 -6.33 -2.99
C ALA A 29 18.22 -4.87 -2.64
N THR A 30 17.19 -4.05 -2.53
CA THR A 30 17.30 -2.73 -1.91
C THR A 30 16.84 -2.87 -0.47
N LEU A 31 17.79 -2.83 0.45
CA LEU A 31 17.53 -2.92 1.89
C LEU A 31 17.11 -1.55 2.46
N PRO A 32 16.55 -1.51 3.70
CA PRO A 32 16.30 -0.25 4.40
C PRO A 32 17.52 0.67 4.39
N GLY A 33 17.30 1.96 4.10
CA GLY A 33 18.40 2.90 3.91
C GLY A 33 18.95 2.99 2.47
N GLY A 34 18.33 2.29 1.50
CA GLY A 34 18.70 2.36 0.08
C GLY A 34 19.95 1.56 -0.30
N VAL A 35 20.49 0.77 0.61
CA VAL A 35 21.68 -0.05 0.37
C VAL A 35 21.32 -1.19 -0.59
N LYS A 36 22.06 -1.30 -1.70
CA LYS A 36 21.94 -2.42 -2.63
C LYS A 36 22.83 -3.57 -2.20
N THR A 37 22.26 -4.76 -2.04
CA THR A 37 22.96 -5.99 -1.68
C THR A 37 22.53 -7.12 -2.62
N PRO A 38 23.47 -7.87 -3.21
CA PRO A 38 23.13 -9.02 -4.04
C PRO A 38 22.29 -10.05 -3.25
N ARG A 39 21.14 -10.47 -3.80
CA ARG A 39 20.28 -11.46 -3.13
C ARG A 39 20.96 -12.78 -2.87
N ILE A 40 21.91 -13.15 -3.74
CA ILE A 40 22.76 -14.34 -3.54
C ILE A 40 23.54 -14.24 -2.22
N GLU A 41 24.10 -13.08 -1.89
CA GLU A 41 24.84 -12.89 -0.64
C GLU A 41 23.93 -12.96 0.59
N ILE A 42 22.71 -12.45 0.48
CA ILE A 42 21.71 -12.57 1.55
C ILE A 42 21.38 -14.04 1.80
N LEU A 43 21.12 -14.81 0.74
CA LEU A 43 20.86 -16.25 0.84
C LEU A 43 22.04 -17.01 1.46
N ILE A 44 23.26 -16.72 1.01
CA ILE A 44 24.47 -17.34 1.57
C ILE A 44 24.56 -17.09 3.09
N LYS A 45 24.36 -15.85 3.54
CA LYS A 45 24.42 -15.51 4.98
C LYS A 45 23.34 -16.25 5.79
N LYS A 46 22.13 -16.31 5.30
CA LYS A 46 21.04 -17.07 5.97
C LYS A 46 21.39 -18.55 6.10
N ILE A 47 21.86 -19.18 5.04
CA ILE A 47 22.27 -20.59 5.05
C ILE A 47 23.46 -20.81 5.99
N GLN A 48 24.47 -19.93 5.99
CA GLN A 48 25.61 -20.00 6.90
C GLN A 48 25.18 -19.92 8.37
N ASN A 49 24.25 -19.03 8.68
CA ASN A 49 23.73 -18.84 10.03
C ASN A 49 22.76 -19.97 10.46
N GLY A 50 22.32 -20.83 9.55
CA GLY A 50 21.32 -21.87 9.81
C GLY A 50 19.93 -21.32 10.06
N GLU A 51 19.64 -20.16 9.47
CA GLU A 51 18.32 -19.53 9.59
C GLU A 51 17.26 -20.30 8.82
N GLU A 52 16.03 -20.24 9.31
CA GLU A 52 14.86 -20.76 8.63
C GLU A 52 14.57 -19.93 7.37
N LEU A 53 14.36 -20.62 6.25
CA LEU A 53 13.96 -20.04 4.98
C LEU A 53 12.46 -20.25 4.77
N GLU A 54 11.70 -19.20 4.53
CA GLU A 54 10.27 -19.29 4.27
C GLU A 54 10.01 -19.82 2.86
N LEU A 55 9.09 -20.78 2.72
CA LEU A 55 8.67 -21.33 1.45
C LEU A 55 7.43 -20.60 0.90
N ASN A 56 7.14 -20.82 -0.37
CA ASN A 56 5.99 -20.21 -1.04
C ASN A 56 4.63 -20.63 -0.46
N ASP A 57 4.57 -21.80 0.18
CA ASP A 57 3.39 -22.31 0.92
C ASP A 57 3.32 -21.83 2.38
N SER A 58 4.23 -20.94 2.78
CA SER A 58 4.39 -20.41 4.14
C SER A 58 4.90 -21.40 5.18
N SER A 59 5.39 -22.57 4.77
CA SER A 59 6.20 -23.43 5.63
C SER A 59 7.64 -22.92 5.71
N THR A 60 8.45 -23.49 6.60
CA THR A 60 9.86 -23.12 6.76
C THR A 60 10.78 -24.30 6.41
N PHE A 61 12.00 -23.99 6.01
CA PHE A 61 13.00 -24.95 5.58
C PHE A 61 14.39 -24.55 6.10
N ILE A 62 15.10 -25.50 6.72
CA ILE A 62 16.49 -25.31 7.16
C ILE A 62 17.41 -26.13 6.28
N VAL A 63 18.38 -25.47 5.65
CA VAL A 63 19.32 -26.12 4.75
C VAL A 63 20.38 -26.89 5.53
N ASP A 64 20.53 -28.20 5.26
CA ASP A 64 21.57 -29.05 5.83
C ASP A 64 22.80 -29.18 4.93
N ASN A 65 22.62 -29.27 3.61
CA ASN A 65 23.73 -29.33 2.62
C ASN A 65 24.42 -27.96 2.38
N LYS A 66 24.69 -27.22 3.48
CA LYS A 66 25.16 -25.82 3.47
C LYS A 66 26.38 -25.59 2.59
N ASP A 67 27.43 -26.40 2.80
CA ASP A 67 28.71 -26.21 2.11
C ASP A 67 28.59 -26.37 0.59
N GLU A 68 27.78 -27.35 0.15
CA GLU A 68 27.53 -27.58 -1.28
C GLU A 68 26.80 -26.38 -1.89
N VAL A 69 25.74 -25.90 -1.24
CA VAL A 69 24.93 -24.77 -1.71
C VAL A 69 25.76 -23.48 -1.74
N ILE A 70 26.51 -23.22 -0.68
CA ILE A 70 27.39 -22.04 -0.58
C ILE A 70 28.45 -22.06 -1.68
N ASN A 71 29.09 -23.20 -1.93
CA ASN A 71 30.08 -23.35 -3.00
C ASN A 71 29.46 -23.13 -4.39
N GLN A 72 28.22 -23.52 -4.61
CA GLN A 72 27.50 -23.25 -5.86
C GLN A 72 27.15 -21.77 -6.05
N LEU A 73 26.94 -21.03 -4.96
CA LEU A 73 26.52 -19.63 -4.97
C LEU A 73 27.69 -18.62 -4.88
N LYS A 74 28.76 -18.99 -4.18
CA LYS A 74 29.89 -18.08 -3.85
C LYS A 74 30.56 -17.53 -5.11
N GLY A 75 30.70 -16.21 -5.12
CA GLY A 75 31.35 -15.50 -6.24
C GLY A 75 30.51 -15.38 -7.50
N LYS A 76 29.25 -15.85 -7.51
CA LYS A 76 28.35 -15.70 -8.65
C LYS A 76 27.51 -14.44 -8.53
N THR A 77 27.42 -13.71 -9.63
CA THR A 77 26.49 -12.58 -9.79
C THR A 77 25.23 -12.99 -10.54
N LYS A 78 25.24 -14.12 -11.23
CA LYS A 78 24.09 -14.68 -11.95
C LYS A 78 24.04 -16.19 -11.78
N ILE A 79 22.83 -16.71 -11.65
CA ILE A 79 22.53 -18.15 -11.60
C ILE A 79 21.65 -18.49 -12.79
N SER A 80 22.01 -19.53 -13.54
CA SER A 80 21.24 -19.99 -14.70
C SER A 80 20.13 -20.99 -14.32
N ASN A 81 20.36 -21.78 -13.26
CA ASN A 81 19.44 -22.84 -12.82
C ASN A 81 19.12 -22.71 -11.34
N ALA A 82 17.92 -23.18 -10.93
CA ALA A 82 17.56 -23.30 -9.54
C ALA A 82 18.51 -24.26 -8.81
N ILE A 83 18.91 -23.92 -7.59
CA ILE A 83 19.85 -24.70 -6.77
C ILE A 83 19.05 -25.60 -5.85
N LYS A 84 19.49 -26.86 -5.72
CA LYS A 84 18.88 -27.83 -4.80
C LYS A 84 19.31 -27.56 -3.35
N LEU A 85 18.34 -27.58 -2.47
CA LEU A 85 18.48 -27.44 -1.03
C LEU A 85 17.97 -28.71 -0.39
N THR A 86 18.71 -29.25 0.60
CA THR A 86 18.33 -30.48 1.31
C THR A 86 18.28 -30.17 2.81
N ASP A 87 17.27 -30.67 3.53
CA ASP A 87 17.17 -30.59 4.98
C ASP A 87 17.77 -31.82 5.68
N LYS A 88 17.75 -31.86 7.01
CA LYS A 88 18.27 -32.96 7.82
C LYS A 88 17.53 -34.28 7.62
N GLU A 89 16.28 -34.22 7.26
CA GLU A 89 15.41 -35.36 6.98
C GLU A 89 15.61 -35.90 5.55
N GLY A 90 16.41 -35.23 4.73
CA GLY A 90 16.67 -35.60 3.33
C GLY A 90 15.62 -35.09 2.36
N ASN A 91 14.67 -34.24 2.80
CA ASN A 91 13.73 -33.60 1.89
C ASN A 91 14.47 -32.62 0.97
N GLN A 92 14.06 -32.56 -0.29
CA GLN A 92 14.71 -31.75 -1.30
C GLN A 92 13.73 -30.71 -1.85
N ILE A 93 14.18 -29.46 -1.90
CA ILE A 93 13.52 -28.36 -2.57
C ILE A 93 14.51 -27.66 -3.50
N THR A 94 14.06 -26.65 -4.21
CA THR A 94 14.93 -25.76 -4.99
C THR A 94 14.77 -24.32 -4.50
N THR A 95 15.71 -23.47 -4.87
CA THR A 95 15.62 -22.02 -4.55
C THR A 95 14.34 -21.38 -5.12
N SER A 96 13.70 -21.96 -6.13
CA SER A 96 12.41 -21.49 -6.66
C SER A 96 11.23 -21.79 -5.73
N ASN A 97 11.39 -22.67 -4.76
CA ASN A 97 10.39 -22.91 -3.72
C ASN A 97 10.49 -21.91 -2.57
N LEU A 98 11.61 -21.18 -2.46
CA LEU A 98 11.79 -20.15 -1.45
C LEU A 98 10.94 -18.93 -1.76
N LYS A 99 10.34 -18.37 -0.73
CA LYS A 99 9.58 -17.13 -0.80
C LYS A 99 10.52 -15.93 -0.81
N LYS A 100 10.24 -14.98 -1.70
CA LYS A 100 10.94 -13.71 -1.75
C LYS A 100 10.42 -12.80 -0.64
N THR A 101 11.01 -12.89 0.54
CA THR A 101 10.68 -12.08 1.72
C THR A 101 11.25 -10.65 1.59
N SER A 102 10.89 -9.77 2.53
CA SER A 102 11.40 -8.39 2.58
C SER A 102 12.93 -8.31 2.66
N GLU A 103 13.58 -9.28 3.29
CA GLU A 103 15.04 -9.38 3.40
C GLU A 103 15.74 -9.56 2.05
N PHE A 104 15.07 -10.23 1.10
CA PHE A 104 15.53 -10.33 -0.28
C PHE A 104 15.09 -9.13 -1.14
N GLY A 105 14.69 -8.00 -0.53
CA GLY A 105 14.15 -6.86 -1.26
C GLY A 105 12.84 -7.20 -1.98
N GLY A 106 12.16 -8.22 -1.52
CA GLY A 106 10.86 -8.67 -1.97
C GLY A 106 9.74 -7.95 -1.25
N GLY A 107 9.75 -6.64 -1.27
CA GLY A 107 8.63 -5.82 -0.80
C GLY A 107 7.63 -5.45 -1.90
N GLY A 108 7.61 -6.17 -3.01
CA GLY A 108 6.83 -5.83 -4.18
C GLY A 108 6.05 -6.98 -4.81
N GLY A 109 5.83 -8.09 -4.13
CA GLY A 109 5.05 -9.23 -4.62
C GLY A 109 3.83 -9.50 -3.75
N MET A 110 2.74 -9.06 -4.19
CA MET A 110 1.29 -9.32 -4.01
C MET A 110 0.70 -9.80 -2.66
N ARG A 111 1.43 -10.23 -1.65
CA ARG A 111 0.86 -10.45 -0.30
C ARG A 111 1.57 -9.67 0.79
N GLY A 112 2.90 -9.62 0.84
CA GLY A 112 3.62 -8.81 1.83
C GLY A 112 3.61 -7.32 1.51
N GLY A 113 3.73 -6.94 0.22
CA GLY A 113 3.69 -5.53 -0.20
C GLY A 113 2.30 -4.91 -0.06
N ALA A 114 1.25 -5.64 -0.46
CA ALA A 114 -0.12 -5.17 -0.28
C ALA A 114 -0.51 -5.05 1.19
N ASP A 115 -0.09 -6.00 2.04
CA ASP A 115 -0.33 -5.96 3.48
C ASP A 115 0.45 -4.82 4.14
N LEU A 116 1.74 -4.63 3.82
CA LEU A 116 2.53 -3.52 4.35
C LEU A 116 2.00 -2.16 3.86
N THR A 117 1.58 -2.05 2.59
CA THR A 117 0.92 -0.84 2.07
C THR A 117 -0.37 -0.59 2.81
N ALA A 118 -1.20 -1.62 2.98
CA ALA A 118 -2.44 -1.54 3.73
C ALA A 118 -2.24 -1.13 5.19
N LYS A 119 -1.20 -1.66 5.86
CA LYS A 119 -0.82 -1.25 7.21
C LYS A 119 -0.30 0.19 7.25
N GLY A 120 0.52 0.59 6.26
CA GLY A 120 1.02 1.96 6.14
C GLY A 120 -0.10 2.99 5.95
N GLU A 121 -1.08 2.69 5.09
CA GLU A 121 -2.27 3.54 4.91
C GLU A 121 -3.12 3.61 6.20
N SER A 122 -3.26 2.48 6.91
CA SER A 122 -3.95 2.45 8.20
C SER A 122 -3.16 3.21 9.29
N ALA A 123 -1.83 3.13 9.28
CA ALA A 123 -0.95 3.89 10.16
C ALA A 123 -1.08 5.40 9.91
N GLN A 124 -1.13 5.82 8.64
CA GLN A 124 -1.39 7.22 8.29
C GLN A 124 -2.75 7.69 8.80
N ALA A 125 -3.79 6.86 8.71
CA ALA A 125 -5.11 7.19 9.25
C ALA A 125 -5.07 7.43 10.78
N ILE A 126 -4.28 6.63 11.51
CA ILE A 126 -4.09 6.83 12.96
C ILE A 126 -3.40 8.16 13.24
N VAL A 127 -2.28 8.46 12.56
CA VAL A 127 -1.53 9.70 12.78
C VAL A 127 -2.35 10.93 12.39
N ASN A 128 -3.16 10.85 11.32
CA ASN A 128 -4.12 11.91 10.97
C ASN A 128 -5.11 12.17 12.13
N ALA A 129 -5.69 11.11 12.72
CA ALA A 129 -6.63 11.24 13.82
C ALA A 129 -5.98 11.86 15.07
N ILE A 130 -4.72 11.50 15.35
CA ILE A 130 -3.93 12.10 16.43
C ILE A 130 -3.75 13.58 16.14
N ARG A 131 -3.27 13.96 14.95
CA ARG A 131 -3.04 15.36 14.57
C ARG A 131 -4.29 16.23 14.72
N TYR A 132 -5.47 15.74 14.31
CA TYR A 132 -6.75 16.46 14.49
C TYR A 132 -7.24 16.50 15.93
N SER A 133 -6.54 15.90 16.87
CA SER A 133 -6.80 16.02 18.32
C SER A 133 -5.91 17.06 19.00
N PHE A 134 -4.91 17.57 18.29
CA PHE A 134 -3.98 18.60 18.77
C PHE A 134 -4.32 19.96 18.15
N SER A 135 -4.04 21.02 18.88
CA SER A 135 -4.26 22.41 18.44
C SER A 135 -3.17 22.94 17.49
N GLY A 136 -2.05 22.24 17.34
CA GLY A 136 -0.90 22.63 16.51
C GLY A 136 -0.26 21.42 15.86
N ASP A 137 0.85 21.61 15.15
CA ASP A 137 1.61 20.54 14.55
C ASP A 137 2.11 19.55 15.60
N ILE A 138 2.15 18.29 15.21
CA ILE A 138 2.65 17.18 16.03
C ILE A 138 4.06 16.77 15.58
N THR A 139 4.76 16.12 16.49
CA THR A 139 6.08 15.51 16.28
C THR A 139 5.98 13.97 16.39
N ASP A 140 7.05 13.27 16.10
CA ASP A 140 7.12 11.80 16.27
C ASP A 140 6.86 11.39 17.74
N GLU A 141 7.23 12.23 18.72
CA GLU A 141 7.06 11.98 20.15
C GLU A 141 5.58 12.07 20.59
N ASP A 142 4.76 12.84 19.87
CA ASP A 142 3.32 12.97 20.13
C ASP A 142 2.54 11.72 19.70
N VAL A 143 3.17 10.85 18.89
CA VAL A 143 2.59 9.57 18.44
C VAL A 143 3.05 8.46 19.38
N ASN A 144 2.38 8.31 20.49
CA ASN A 144 2.69 7.37 21.57
C ASN A 144 1.47 6.48 21.89
N ASP A 145 1.63 5.55 22.85
CA ASP A 145 0.56 4.60 23.18
C ASP A 145 -0.74 5.25 23.61
N GLU A 146 -0.67 6.34 24.34
CA GLU A 146 -1.84 7.08 24.82
C GLU A 146 -2.57 7.74 23.64
N SER A 147 -1.87 8.53 22.83
CA SER A 147 -2.45 9.23 21.67
C SER A 147 -2.99 8.24 20.62
N ILE A 148 -2.32 7.09 20.40
CA ILE A 148 -2.81 6.00 19.53
C ILE A 148 -4.10 5.40 20.09
N SER A 149 -4.17 5.14 21.40
CA SER A 149 -5.38 4.63 22.06
C SER A 149 -6.55 5.60 21.92
N ASP A 150 -6.32 6.89 22.14
CA ASP A 150 -7.33 7.93 22.02
C ASP A 150 -7.85 8.10 20.59
N ALA A 151 -6.98 7.91 19.59
CA ALA A 151 -7.35 7.97 18.20
C ALA A 151 -8.30 6.83 17.76
N LYS A 152 -8.37 5.72 18.50
CA LYS A 152 -9.11 4.50 18.11
C LYS A 152 -10.60 4.76 17.79
N SER A 153 -11.24 5.67 18.49
CA SER A 153 -12.65 6.05 18.24
C SER A 153 -12.84 6.81 16.92
N LYS A 154 -11.82 7.51 16.46
CA LYS A 154 -11.81 8.37 15.26
C LYS A 154 -11.26 7.68 14.02
N VAL A 155 -10.85 6.41 14.13
CA VAL A 155 -10.24 5.63 13.05
C VAL A 155 -11.05 4.39 12.75
N LYS A 156 -11.41 4.20 11.48
CA LYS A 156 -12.14 3.04 10.96
C LYS A 156 -11.27 2.36 9.90
N VAL A 157 -10.40 1.47 10.35
CA VAL A 157 -9.45 0.72 9.51
C VAL A 157 -9.59 -0.78 9.77
N THR A 158 -9.10 -1.59 8.85
CA THR A 158 -9.26 -3.05 8.92
C THR A 158 -8.32 -3.68 9.95
N ASP A 159 -7.09 -3.14 10.08
CA ASP A 159 -6.05 -3.65 10.98
C ASP A 159 -5.45 -2.50 11.78
N PHE A 160 -6.13 -2.11 12.86
CA PHE A 160 -5.67 -1.03 13.73
C PHE A 160 -4.41 -1.43 14.52
N GLU A 161 -4.38 -2.65 15.04
CA GLU A 161 -3.28 -3.12 15.90
C GLU A 161 -1.98 -3.30 15.09
N GLY A 162 -2.06 -3.91 13.90
CA GLY A 162 -0.90 -4.04 13.01
C GLY A 162 -0.39 -2.70 12.49
N ALA A 163 -1.27 -1.73 12.28
CA ALA A 163 -0.89 -0.36 11.91
C ALA A 163 -0.21 0.38 13.07
N SER A 164 -0.71 0.22 14.30
CA SER A 164 -0.10 0.77 15.51
C SER A 164 1.30 0.21 15.74
N GLU A 165 1.47 -1.10 15.57
CA GLU A 165 2.78 -1.76 15.70
C GLU A 165 3.76 -1.25 14.63
N LEU A 166 3.30 -0.99 13.41
CA LEU A 166 4.14 -0.42 12.35
C LEU A 166 4.68 0.97 12.75
N LEU A 167 3.86 1.82 13.37
CA LEU A 167 4.29 3.13 13.85
C LEU A 167 5.36 3.04 14.94
N LYS A 168 5.24 2.06 15.84
CA LYS A 168 6.19 1.83 16.95
C LYS A 168 7.53 1.28 16.47
N THR A 169 7.51 0.43 15.43
CA THR A 169 8.69 -0.33 15.00
C THR A 169 9.40 0.26 13.79
N ASN A 170 8.79 1.25 13.11
CA ASN A 170 9.32 1.82 11.87
C ASN A 170 9.31 3.35 11.89
N SER A 171 10.41 3.94 12.34
CA SER A 171 10.58 5.40 12.43
C SER A 171 10.39 6.11 11.08
N GLY A 172 10.77 5.49 9.96
CA GLY A 172 10.58 6.10 8.63
C GLY A 172 9.11 6.23 8.23
N TRP A 173 8.27 5.26 8.61
CA TRP A 173 6.80 5.38 8.46
C TRP A 173 6.24 6.43 9.40
N LEU A 174 6.68 6.46 10.65
CA LEU A 174 6.24 7.42 11.65
C LEU A 174 6.49 8.85 11.19
N THR A 175 7.75 9.20 10.93
CA THR A 175 8.13 10.57 10.51
C THR A 175 7.41 11.02 9.24
N SER A 176 7.29 10.13 8.23
CA SER A 176 6.54 10.45 7.01
C SER A 176 5.05 10.68 7.31
N SER A 177 4.44 9.87 8.18
CA SER A 177 3.03 10.00 8.53
C SER A 177 2.75 11.29 9.30
N VAL A 178 3.65 11.70 10.20
CA VAL A 178 3.56 12.96 10.94
C VAL A 178 3.62 14.16 9.99
N SER A 179 4.57 14.16 9.04
CA SER A 179 4.69 15.21 8.03
C SER A 179 3.42 15.34 7.17
N ILE A 180 2.86 14.21 6.70
CA ILE A 180 1.61 14.19 5.93
C ILE A 180 0.43 14.70 6.76
N ALA A 181 0.31 14.26 8.01
CA ALA A 181 -0.79 14.65 8.89
C ALA A 181 -0.79 16.16 9.20
N ASN A 182 0.37 16.73 9.46
CA ASN A 182 0.51 18.19 9.66
C ASN A 182 0.13 18.94 8.37
N SER A 183 0.57 18.48 7.22
CA SER A 183 0.22 19.08 5.93
C SER A 183 -1.29 19.01 5.64
N LEU A 184 -1.94 17.88 5.95
CA LEU A 184 -3.39 17.73 5.79
C LEU A 184 -4.15 18.66 6.73
N ALA A 185 -3.75 18.77 8.00
CA ALA A 185 -4.41 19.62 8.97
C ALA A 185 -4.18 21.12 8.70
N SER A 186 -3.12 21.49 7.99
CA SER A 186 -2.91 22.85 7.51
C SER A 186 -3.81 23.23 6.32
N ALA A 187 -4.26 22.21 5.56
CA ALA A 187 -5.10 22.43 4.37
C ALA A 187 -6.60 22.26 4.63
N TYR A 188 -6.98 21.46 5.62
CA TYR A 188 -8.38 21.11 5.89
C TYR A 188 -8.67 21.18 7.40
N ASP A 189 -9.72 21.90 7.74
CA ASP A 189 -10.20 21.99 9.12
C ASP A 189 -11.04 20.77 9.50
N GLY A 190 -10.69 20.10 10.63
CA GLY A 190 -11.44 18.97 11.19
C GLY A 190 -12.60 19.39 12.10
N PRO A 191 -13.26 18.43 12.76
CA PRO A 191 -12.81 17.06 13.00
C PRO A 191 -13.17 16.07 11.87
N PHE A 192 -12.38 14.98 11.74
CA PHE A 192 -12.63 13.93 10.77
C PHE A 192 -12.56 12.54 11.41
N ILE A 193 -13.40 11.62 10.93
CA ILE A 193 -13.24 10.19 11.09
C ILE A 193 -12.41 9.68 9.90
N GLN A 194 -11.34 8.96 10.19
CA GLN A 194 -10.43 8.42 9.20
C GLN A 194 -10.92 7.04 8.75
N ASN A 195 -11.19 6.87 7.46
CA ASN A 195 -11.79 5.64 6.92
C ASN A 195 -10.86 5.00 5.90
N ARG A 196 -10.48 3.72 6.12
CA ARG A 196 -9.75 2.88 5.17
C ARG A 196 -10.28 1.46 5.23
N GLY A 197 -10.88 0.97 4.12
CA GLY A 197 -11.52 -0.34 4.08
C GLY A 197 -12.67 -0.53 5.09
N SER A 198 -13.19 0.56 5.64
CA SER A 198 -14.31 0.60 6.57
C SER A 198 -15.64 0.31 5.88
N ASP A 199 -16.69 0.12 6.66
CA ASP A 199 -18.04 -0.06 6.11
C ASP A 199 -18.52 1.19 5.36
N TRP A 200 -18.09 2.40 5.76
CA TRP A 200 -18.38 3.62 5.01
C TRP A 200 -17.78 3.56 3.60
N VAL A 201 -16.50 3.16 3.48
CA VAL A 201 -15.82 2.99 2.19
C VAL A 201 -16.48 1.91 1.35
N LYS A 202 -16.78 0.74 1.95
CA LYS A 202 -17.48 -0.35 1.26
C LYS A 202 -18.87 0.05 0.75
N ASN A 203 -19.60 0.88 1.50
CA ASN A 203 -20.91 1.39 1.09
C ASN A 203 -20.77 2.35 -0.11
N LEU A 204 -19.78 3.23 -0.11
CA LEU A 204 -19.47 4.08 -1.26
C LEU A 204 -19.09 3.24 -2.49
N GLU A 205 -18.17 2.28 -2.34
CA GLU A 205 -17.79 1.39 -3.43
C GLU A 205 -18.97 0.58 -3.97
N LYS A 206 -19.82 0.08 -3.09
CA LYS A 206 -21.04 -0.64 -3.47
C LYS A 206 -22.01 0.23 -4.26
N ALA A 207 -22.16 1.50 -3.90
CA ALA A 207 -23.02 2.44 -4.61
C ALA A 207 -22.49 2.77 -6.02
N VAL A 208 -21.17 2.89 -6.16
CA VAL A 208 -20.52 3.27 -7.44
C VAL A 208 -20.38 2.09 -8.40
N LYS A 209 -20.04 0.91 -7.89
CA LYS A 209 -19.65 -0.28 -8.67
C LYS A 209 -20.61 -0.67 -9.81
N PRO A 210 -21.97 -0.59 -9.68
CA PRO A 210 -22.89 -0.89 -10.77
C PRO A 210 -22.69 -0.02 -12.02
N TYR A 211 -22.27 1.23 -11.86
CA TYR A 211 -22.20 2.23 -12.92
C TYR A 211 -20.83 2.30 -13.62
N LEU A 212 -19.79 1.70 -13.03
CA LEU A 212 -18.41 1.82 -13.56
C LEU A 212 -18.28 1.28 -14.97
N LYS A 213 -18.93 0.15 -15.27
CA LYS A 213 -18.85 -0.50 -16.59
C LYS A 213 -19.48 0.38 -17.68
N GLU A 214 -20.61 1.03 -17.41
CA GLU A 214 -21.30 1.92 -18.33
C GLU A 214 -20.45 3.19 -18.59
N ALA A 215 -19.76 3.66 -17.56
CA ALA A 215 -18.83 4.78 -17.64
C ALA A 215 -17.47 4.42 -18.29
N GLY A 216 -17.26 3.17 -18.74
CA GLY A 216 -16.00 2.72 -19.34
C GLY A 216 -14.85 2.59 -18.33
N ILE A 217 -15.14 2.54 -17.03
CA ILE A 217 -14.15 2.44 -15.96
C ILE A 217 -14.02 0.97 -15.55
N SER A 218 -12.83 0.40 -15.75
CA SER A 218 -12.59 -1.03 -15.55
C SER A 218 -12.36 -1.44 -14.09
N ASP A 219 -12.05 -0.50 -13.20
CA ASP A 219 -11.65 -0.76 -11.81
C ASP A 219 -12.07 0.41 -10.91
N ILE A 220 -12.48 0.10 -9.67
CA ILE A 220 -12.84 1.10 -8.66
C ILE A 220 -11.68 2.05 -8.35
N ASN A 221 -10.44 1.55 -8.34
CA ASN A 221 -9.25 2.37 -8.10
C ASN A 221 -8.96 3.38 -9.22
N LYS A 222 -9.53 3.16 -10.41
CA LYS A 222 -9.46 4.14 -11.52
C LYS A 222 -10.52 5.23 -11.38
N TRP A 223 -11.62 4.94 -10.70
CA TRP A 223 -12.62 5.93 -10.36
C TRP A 223 -12.17 6.78 -9.18
N SER A 224 -11.69 6.14 -8.10
CA SER A 224 -11.16 6.83 -6.93
C SER A 224 -9.80 6.28 -6.53
N PRO A 225 -8.73 7.06 -6.64
CA PRO A 225 -7.40 6.68 -6.16
C PRO A 225 -7.22 6.93 -4.66
N ALA A 226 -8.28 7.24 -3.89
CA ALA A 226 -8.19 7.55 -2.48
C ALA A 226 -7.91 6.28 -1.66
N ASP A 227 -6.81 6.30 -0.93
CA ASP A 227 -6.40 5.26 0.00
C ASP A 227 -7.07 5.45 1.37
N ILE A 228 -7.29 6.71 1.77
CA ILE A 228 -7.96 7.11 3.02
C ILE A 228 -9.05 8.12 2.68
N TRP A 229 -10.19 7.99 3.35
CA TRP A 229 -11.25 8.98 3.33
C TRP A 229 -11.36 9.66 4.71
N MET A 230 -11.11 10.96 4.75
CA MET A 230 -11.37 11.82 5.90
C MET A 230 -12.81 12.31 5.80
N VAL A 231 -13.65 11.89 6.73
CA VAL A 231 -15.10 12.13 6.70
C VAL A 231 -15.51 12.86 7.97
N SER A 232 -16.16 14.00 7.82
CA SER A 232 -16.75 14.72 8.95
C SER A 232 -17.76 13.84 9.70
N PRO A 233 -17.85 13.87 11.03
CA PRO A 233 -18.73 13.00 11.80
C PRO A 233 -20.22 13.04 11.37
N ASP A 234 -20.70 14.20 10.93
CA ASP A 234 -22.07 14.38 10.43
C ASP A 234 -22.33 13.72 9.06
N GLU A 235 -21.27 13.39 8.30
CA GLU A 235 -21.37 12.72 7.00
C GLU A 235 -21.14 11.19 7.09
N MET A 236 -20.93 10.65 8.27
CA MET A 236 -20.73 9.20 8.42
C MET A 236 -21.98 8.37 8.08
N GLY A 237 -23.17 8.97 8.15
CA GLY A 237 -24.45 8.36 7.79
C GLY A 237 -24.96 8.75 6.40
N ILE A 238 -24.11 9.28 5.52
CA ILE A 238 -24.51 9.76 4.20
C ILE A 238 -25.19 8.66 3.36
N SER A 239 -26.26 9.01 2.66
CA SER A 239 -26.92 8.14 1.69
C SER A 239 -26.39 8.46 0.30
N TRP A 240 -26.04 7.42 -0.45
CA TRP A 240 -25.51 7.56 -1.81
C TRP A 240 -26.65 7.59 -2.83
N PRO A 241 -26.64 8.52 -3.80
CA PRO A 241 -27.59 8.54 -4.91
C PRO A 241 -27.48 7.31 -5.82
N ASP A 242 -28.49 7.16 -6.71
CA ASP A 242 -28.63 6.02 -7.60
C ASP A 242 -27.99 6.23 -8.99
N SER A 243 -27.06 7.17 -9.13
CA SER A 243 -26.29 7.36 -10.36
C SER A 243 -24.86 7.81 -10.07
N LEU A 244 -23.91 7.46 -10.97
CA LEU A 244 -22.51 7.86 -10.84
C LEU A 244 -22.34 9.39 -10.89
N GLU A 245 -23.11 10.06 -11.73
CA GLU A 245 -23.06 11.52 -11.89
C GLU A 245 -23.47 12.22 -10.58
N GLU A 246 -24.58 11.79 -9.98
CA GLU A 246 -25.05 12.34 -8.71
C GLU A 246 -24.11 12.03 -7.55
N ILE A 247 -23.54 10.81 -7.49
CA ILE A 247 -22.52 10.45 -6.49
C ILE A 247 -21.29 11.37 -6.64
N ASN A 248 -20.79 11.55 -7.86
CA ASN A 248 -19.65 12.43 -8.13
C ASN A 248 -19.97 13.89 -7.76
N SER A 249 -21.15 14.37 -8.10
CA SER A 249 -21.60 15.73 -7.78
C SER A 249 -21.73 15.92 -6.27
N LEU A 250 -22.23 14.91 -5.54
CA LEU A 250 -22.33 14.93 -4.08
C LEU A 250 -20.94 14.94 -3.44
N LEU A 251 -20.01 14.10 -3.90
CA LEU A 251 -18.63 14.08 -3.40
C LEU A 251 -17.91 15.39 -3.63
N LEU A 252 -18.05 15.98 -4.84
CA LEU A 252 -17.47 17.29 -5.16
C LEU A 252 -18.03 18.40 -4.27
N LYS A 253 -19.35 18.39 -4.03
CA LYS A 253 -19.99 19.32 -3.10
C LYS A 253 -19.44 19.15 -1.68
N LYS A 254 -19.37 17.90 -1.16
CA LYS A 254 -18.85 17.61 0.17
C LYS A 254 -17.36 17.93 0.32
N TYR A 255 -16.59 17.75 -0.74
CA TYR A 255 -15.21 18.20 -0.80
C TYR A 255 -15.10 19.74 -0.70
N ALA A 256 -15.90 20.47 -1.48
CA ALA A 256 -15.92 21.93 -1.44
C ALA A 256 -16.38 22.48 -0.08
N GLU A 257 -17.23 21.75 0.63
CA GLU A 257 -17.65 22.04 2.01
C GLU A 257 -16.59 21.67 3.06
N GLY A 258 -15.48 21.01 2.66
CA GLY A 258 -14.46 20.51 3.59
C GLY A 258 -14.90 19.30 4.43
N LYS A 259 -15.94 18.58 4.03
CA LYS A 259 -16.58 17.52 4.83
C LYS A 259 -16.15 16.09 4.46
N ILE A 260 -15.82 15.86 3.20
CA ILE A 260 -15.35 14.56 2.71
C ILE A 260 -14.12 14.79 1.85
N ILE A 261 -12.97 14.28 2.30
CA ILE A 261 -11.68 14.46 1.64
C ILE A 261 -11.10 13.07 1.31
N GLY A 262 -10.87 12.79 0.02
CA GLY A 262 -10.13 11.61 -0.41
C GLY A 262 -8.64 11.90 -0.45
N VAL A 263 -7.85 11.09 0.24
CA VAL A 263 -6.38 11.21 0.32
C VAL A 263 -5.76 10.01 -0.38
N SER A 264 -4.94 10.27 -1.41
CA SER A 264 -4.11 9.24 -2.04
C SER A 264 -2.67 9.37 -1.58
N LEU A 265 -2.14 8.29 -1.02
CA LEU A 265 -0.80 8.26 -0.46
C LEU A 265 0.20 7.81 -1.53
N LYS A 266 1.24 8.60 -1.71
CA LYS A 266 2.43 8.18 -2.44
C LYS A 266 3.57 8.11 -1.44
N LYS A 267 4.36 7.03 -1.48
CA LYS A 267 5.53 6.91 -0.61
C LYS A 267 6.41 8.14 -0.82
N ALA A 268 6.30 9.08 0.11
CA ALA A 268 7.09 10.30 0.13
C ALA A 268 8.42 10.02 0.84
N GLY A 269 9.47 10.76 0.45
CA GLY A 269 10.64 10.92 1.31
C GLY A 269 10.29 11.78 2.54
N SER A 270 11.25 12.44 3.13
CA SER A 270 11.08 13.30 4.33
C SER A 270 10.11 14.48 4.12
N ASP A 271 9.85 14.88 2.87
CA ASP A 271 9.02 16.04 2.57
C ASP A 271 7.72 15.61 1.86
N ALA A 272 6.61 15.68 2.60
CA ALA A 272 5.30 15.44 2.03
C ALA A 272 4.77 16.70 1.34
N THR A 273 4.39 16.56 0.07
CA THR A 273 3.69 17.61 -0.68
C THR A 273 2.26 17.18 -0.96
N LEU A 274 1.30 18.03 -0.61
CA LEU A 274 -0.10 17.83 -1.01
C LEU A 274 -0.27 18.21 -2.48
N LYS A 275 -0.83 17.26 -3.25
CA LYS A 275 -1.30 17.51 -4.61
C LYS A 275 -2.78 17.25 -4.68
N LEU A 276 -3.55 18.19 -5.20
CA LEU A 276 -4.96 18.00 -5.51
C LEU A 276 -5.07 17.12 -6.76
N PHE A 277 -5.73 15.98 -6.62
CA PHE A 277 -6.09 15.13 -7.75
C PHE A 277 -7.54 15.42 -8.15
N ASN A 278 -7.82 15.49 -9.45
CA ASN A 278 -9.16 15.73 -10.00
C ASN A 278 -9.84 17.02 -9.50
N ALA A 279 -9.11 17.93 -8.88
CA ALA A 279 -9.59 19.29 -8.74
C ALA A 279 -9.72 19.86 -10.17
N PRO A 280 -10.85 20.52 -10.53
CA PRO A 280 -10.90 21.24 -11.76
C PRO A 280 -9.71 22.21 -11.74
N GLU A 281 -8.79 22.08 -12.71
CA GLU A 281 -7.77 23.11 -12.90
C GLU A 281 -8.55 24.42 -12.91
N LYS A 282 -8.13 25.38 -12.06
CA LYS A 282 -8.61 26.74 -12.21
C LYS A 282 -8.20 27.12 -13.61
N SER A 283 -9.12 26.99 -14.58
CA SER A 283 -8.87 27.39 -15.94
C SER A 283 -8.49 28.85 -15.86
N LYS A 284 -7.25 29.17 -16.22
CA LYS A 284 -6.81 30.57 -16.38
C LYS A 284 -7.55 31.27 -17.50
N GLU A 285 -8.40 30.55 -18.20
CA GLU A 285 -9.23 31.04 -19.28
C GLU A 285 -10.64 31.26 -18.74
N SER A 286 -10.97 32.51 -18.43
CA SER A 286 -12.36 32.93 -18.26
C SER A 286 -12.97 33.03 -19.67
N TYR A 287 -13.86 32.09 -19.98
CA TYR A 287 -14.69 32.22 -21.18
C TYR A 287 -15.80 33.21 -20.87
N GLU A 288 -15.71 34.40 -21.47
CA GLU A 288 -16.79 35.39 -21.48
C GLU A 288 -17.79 34.97 -22.56
N PHE A 289 -19.01 34.63 -22.18
CA PHE A 289 -20.09 34.33 -23.12
C PHE A 289 -20.51 35.65 -23.80
N LYS A 290 -20.09 35.86 -25.03
CA LYS A 290 -20.38 37.08 -25.80
C LYS A 290 -21.75 37.07 -26.52
N GLY A 291 -22.62 36.14 -26.19
CA GLY A 291 -23.92 36.02 -26.82
C GLY A 291 -23.92 35.16 -28.08
N ILE A 292 -25.10 34.71 -28.51
CA ILE A 292 -25.33 34.06 -29.78
C ILE A 292 -25.61 35.19 -30.78
N ASP A 293 -24.77 35.33 -31.82
CA ASP A 293 -25.04 36.24 -32.95
C ASP A 293 -26.20 35.63 -33.76
N PRO A 294 -27.40 36.21 -33.73
CA PRO A 294 -28.50 35.77 -34.59
C PRO A 294 -28.23 36.23 -36.01
N ARG A 295 -27.53 35.44 -36.80
CA ARG A 295 -27.44 35.69 -38.22
C ARG A 295 -28.74 35.31 -38.91
N PRO A 296 -29.16 36.10 -39.88
CA PRO A 296 -30.40 35.93 -40.60
C PRO A 296 -30.40 34.69 -41.48
#